data_59f0b68bd87558e6eaec843ca3f185ff
#
_entry.id   59f0b68bd87558e6eaec843ca3f185ff
#
_cell.length_a   1.000
_cell.length_b   1.000
_cell.length_c   1.000
_cell.angle_alpha   90.00
_cell.angle_beta   90.00
_cell.angle_gamma   90.00
#
_symmetry.space_group_name_H-M   'P 1'
#
loop_
_entity.id
_entity.type
_entity.pdbx_description
1 polymer ?
#
loop_
_entity_poly.entity_id
_entity_poly.type
_entity_poly.pdbx_seq_one_letter_code
_entity_poly.pdbx_strand_id
1 'polypeptide(L)'
;FYMRLKYLKQYSDGRKKQVEQMEKISLELAEKHEALEIQKKDQLKVLTEEQEQKKELDQLREEQQRMVNTLSKKEEEVKKEIAATKKQQAELNQLIKNVIAEEIRLAKAAEKEAEQPKAESPDAKALPTTPKVKKLSASFASNKGNIPWPVDNGFIYKKYGTYPHPTLKGITETNDGIDIQTTNNAPVKSVFPGTVTKITTVPGMGGTIIIKHGEFYTMYSRLKTINVKSGEEVQSNTVIGHVYSDEDGYSELHFQTWKGLQVMNPSIWLSSK
;
A
#
# COMPACT_ATOMS: atom_id res chain seq x y z
N PHE A 1 42.23 -73.80 80.31
CA PHE A 1 42.74 -72.43 80.11
C PHE A 1 42.90 -72.13 78.61
N TYR A 2 43.50 -72.98 77.83
CA TYR A 2 43.80 -72.79 76.40
C TYR A 2 42.55 -72.58 75.51
N MET A 3 41.45 -73.28 75.70
CA MET A 3 40.19 -73.15 75.00
C MET A 3 39.56 -71.77 75.22
N ARG A 4 39.55 -71.24 76.44
CA ARG A 4 39.03 -69.91 76.74
C ARG A 4 39.83 -68.80 76.04
N LEU A 5 41.13 -68.87 75.98
CA LEU A 5 41.99 -67.94 75.25
C LEU A 5 41.73 -67.97 73.76
N LYS A 6 41.49 -69.11 73.16
CA LYS A 6 41.14 -69.27 71.74
C LYS A 6 39.81 -68.65 71.45
N TYR A 7 38.79 -68.84 72.26
CA TYR A 7 37.46 -68.13 72.08
C TYR A 7 37.57 -66.65 72.27
N LEU A 8 38.31 -66.14 73.21
CA LEU A 8 38.53 -64.71 73.42
C LEU A 8 39.23 -64.06 72.19
N LYS A 9 40.23 -64.78 71.66
CA LYS A 9 40.92 -64.31 70.44
C LYS A 9 40.00 -64.30 69.27
N GLN A 10 39.23 -65.37 69.03
CA GLN A 10 38.26 -65.44 67.94
C GLN A 10 37.14 -64.37 68.06
N TYR A 11 36.68 -64.09 69.29
CA TYR A 11 35.70 -63.01 69.53
C TYR A 11 36.33 -61.65 69.28
N SER A 12 37.57 -61.42 69.73
CA SER A 12 38.31 -60.17 69.48
C SER A 12 38.50 -59.92 67.99
N ASP A 13 38.94 -60.98 67.24
CA ASP A 13 39.13 -60.90 65.78
C ASP A 13 37.80 -60.67 65.05
N GLY A 14 36.68 -61.29 65.49
CA GLY A 14 35.36 -61.06 65.00
C GLY A 14 34.87 -59.58 65.20
N ARG A 15 35.15 -59.08 66.42
CA ARG A 15 34.78 -57.64 66.71
C ARG A 15 35.64 -56.65 65.93
N LYS A 16 36.91 -56.91 65.74
CA LYS A 16 37.76 -56.07 64.88
C LYS A 16 37.22 -56.01 63.47
N LYS A 17 36.87 -57.15 62.88
CA LYS A 17 36.26 -57.19 61.53
C LYS A 17 34.92 -56.42 61.47
N GLN A 18 34.08 -56.48 62.51
CA GLN A 18 32.85 -55.72 62.58
C GLN A 18 33.14 -54.23 62.67
N VAL A 19 34.13 -53.80 63.46
CA VAL A 19 34.49 -52.36 63.53
C VAL A 19 35.04 -51.90 62.18
N GLU A 20 35.92 -52.63 61.52
CA GLU A 20 36.43 -52.31 60.17
C GLU A 20 35.30 -52.20 59.14
N GLN A 21 34.34 -53.13 59.19
CA GLN A 21 33.14 -53.06 58.33
C GLN A 21 32.25 -51.85 58.63
N MET A 22 32.05 -51.52 59.91
CA MET A 22 31.29 -50.33 60.30
C MET A 22 31.95 -49.00 59.84
N GLU A 23 33.27 -48.91 59.99
CA GLU A 23 34.06 -47.76 59.52
C GLU A 23 33.94 -47.61 57.98
N LYS A 24 34.07 -48.73 57.26
CA LYS A 24 33.92 -48.74 55.81
C LYS A 24 32.51 -48.28 55.37
N ILE A 25 31.50 -48.87 56.00
CA ILE A 25 30.09 -48.49 55.71
C ILE A 25 29.83 -47.01 56.06
N SER A 26 30.40 -46.51 57.18
CA SER A 26 30.28 -45.13 57.60
C SER A 26 30.90 -44.14 56.55
N LEU A 27 32.08 -44.54 56.03
CA LEU A 27 32.77 -43.77 54.99
C LEU A 27 31.95 -43.76 53.69
N GLU A 28 31.48 -44.92 53.22
CA GLU A 28 30.64 -45.04 52.04
C GLU A 28 29.34 -44.27 52.20
N LEU A 29 28.74 -44.23 53.40
CA LEU A 29 27.55 -43.44 53.69
C LEU A 29 27.80 -41.93 53.62
N ALA A 30 28.94 -41.46 54.14
CA ALA A 30 29.34 -40.06 54.09
C ALA A 30 29.59 -39.64 52.67
N GLU A 31 30.26 -40.40 51.82
CA GLU A 31 30.47 -40.10 50.38
C GLU A 31 29.16 -40.04 49.62
N LYS A 32 28.25 -40.99 49.86
CA LYS A 32 26.92 -40.97 49.23
C LYS A 32 26.08 -39.79 49.69
N HIS A 33 26.16 -39.41 50.96
CA HIS A 33 25.45 -38.23 51.46
C HIS A 33 25.95 -36.96 50.81
N GLU A 34 27.26 -36.76 50.66
CA GLU A 34 27.85 -35.62 49.99
C GLU A 34 27.45 -35.59 48.48
N ALA A 35 27.50 -36.73 47.77
CA ALA A 35 27.06 -36.84 46.40
C ALA A 35 25.57 -36.48 46.22
N LEU A 36 24.70 -36.93 47.15
CA LEU A 36 23.28 -36.59 47.16
C LEU A 36 23.02 -35.10 47.39
N GLU A 37 23.77 -34.46 48.28
CA GLU A 37 23.66 -33.02 48.54
C GLU A 37 24.07 -32.19 47.31
N ILE A 38 25.14 -32.60 46.61
CA ILE A 38 25.58 -31.99 45.35
C ILE A 38 24.46 -32.13 44.28
N GLN A 39 23.97 -33.36 44.08
CA GLN A 39 22.91 -33.66 43.12
C GLN A 39 21.63 -32.86 43.41
N LYS A 40 21.23 -32.74 44.68
CA LYS A 40 20.08 -31.95 45.09
C LYS A 40 20.27 -30.46 44.77
N LYS A 41 21.47 -29.92 45.00
CA LYS A 41 21.80 -28.53 44.69
C LYS A 41 21.73 -28.28 43.17
N ASP A 42 22.26 -29.18 42.35
CA ASP A 42 22.20 -29.07 40.89
C ASP A 42 20.75 -29.15 40.37
N GLN A 43 19.95 -30.09 40.92
CA GLN A 43 18.53 -30.17 40.58
C GLN A 43 17.76 -28.89 40.90
N LEU A 44 18.03 -28.28 42.07
CA LEU A 44 17.40 -27.00 42.44
C LEU A 44 17.81 -25.89 41.50
N LYS A 45 19.08 -25.86 41.07
CA LYS A 45 19.54 -24.86 40.08
C LYS A 45 18.85 -25.03 38.74
N VAL A 46 18.79 -26.26 38.21
CA VAL A 46 18.07 -26.52 36.94
C VAL A 46 16.59 -26.15 37.07
N LEU A 47 15.94 -26.47 38.18
CA LEU A 47 14.54 -26.11 38.40
C LEU A 47 14.30 -24.60 38.42
N THR A 48 15.19 -23.82 39.03
CA THR A 48 15.10 -22.37 39.01
C THR A 48 15.30 -21.79 37.59
N GLU A 49 16.30 -22.32 36.87
CA GLU A 49 16.54 -21.92 35.47
C GLU A 49 15.34 -22.25 34.57
N GLU A 50 14.73 -23.43 34.71
CA GLU A 50 13.51 -23.78 33.97
C GLU A 50 12.31 -22.86 34.31
N GLN A 51 12.16 -22.49 35.58
CA GLN A 51 11.11 -21.58 35.97
C GLN A 51 11.30 -20.17 35.38
N GLU A 52 12.53 -19.66 35.34
CA GLU A 52 12.87 -18.39 34.71
C GLU A 52 12.61 -18.42 33.20
N GLN A 53 13.08 -19.47 32.52
CA GLN A 53 12.84 -19.66 31.08
C GLN A 53 11.36 -19.76 30.75
N LYS A 54 10.57 -20.46 31.57
CA LYS A 54 9.12 -20.53 31.40
C LYS A 54 8.46 -19.17 31.51
N LYS A 55 8.87 -18.38 32.51
CA LYS A 55 8.34 -17.03 32.71
C LYS A 55 8.68 -16.12 31.52
N GLU A 56 9.90 -16.18 31.02
CA GLU A 56 10.32 -15.43 29.83
C GLU A 56 9.52 -15.86 28.58
N LEU A 57 9.32 -17.16 28.38
CA LEU A 57 8.54 -17.69 27.28
C LEU A 57 7.06 -17.22 27.33
N ASP A 58 6.47 -17.21 28.50
CA ASP A 58 5.09 -16.74 28.70
C ASP A 58 4.99 -15.23 28.40
N GLN A 59 5.97 -14.43 28.81
CA GLN A 59 6.02 -13.00 28.47
C GLN A 59 6.14 -12.78 26.95
N LEU A 60 7.04 -13.52 26.28
CA LEU A 60 7.21 -13.43 24.83
C LEU A 60 5.93 -13.85 24.09
N ARG A 61 5.21 -14.86 24.57
CA ARG A 61 3.92 -15.27 23.99
C ARG A 61 2.85 -14.19 24.14
N GLU A 62 2.78 -13.54 25.30
CA GLU A 62 1.84 -12.43 25.47
C GLU A 62 2.17 -11.25 24.57
N GLU A 63 3.45 -10.89 24.45
CA GLU A 63 3.88 -9.82 23.54
C GLU A 63 3.57 -10.15 22.07
N GLN A 64 3.86 -11.37 21.64
CA GLN A 64 3.52 -11.86 20.31
C GLN A 64 2.01 -11.77 20.06
N GLN A 65 1.18 -12.19 21.02
CA GLN A 65 -0.28 -12.11 20.89
C GLN A 65 -0.78 -10.67 20.79
N ARG A 66 -0.22 -9.75 21.58
CA ARG A 66 -0.54 -8.32 21.47
C ARG A 66 -0.15 -7.75 20.10
N MET A 67 1.01 -8.13 19.60
CA MET A 67 1.48 -7.72 18.27
C MET A 67 0.57 -8.24 17.17
N VAL A 68 0.17 -9.52 17.20
CA VAL A 68 -0.79 -10.11 16.24
C VAL A 68 -2.11 -9.38 16.26
N ASN A 69 -2.66 -9.09 17.44
CA ASN A 69 -3.92 -8.36 17.57
C ASN A 69 -3.83 -6.93 17.02
N THR A 70 -2.69 -6.26 17.23
CA THR A 70 -2.44 -4.91 16.70
C THR A 70 -2.33 -4.92 15.19
N LEU A 71 -1.59 -5.89 14.63
CA LEU A 71 -1.45 -6.06 13.18
C LEU A 71 -2.78 -6.38 12.51
N SER A 72 -3.59 -7.26 13.12
CA SER A 72 -4.93 -7.60 12.61
C SER A 72 -5.85 -6.37 12.56
N LYS A 73 -5.84 -5.52 13.59
CA LYS A 73 -6.61 -4.25 13.58
C LYS A 73 -6.13 -3.31 12.48
N LYS A 74 -4.84 -3.13 12.33
CA LYS A 74 -4.26 -2.31 11.25
C LYS A 74 -4.61 -2.85 9.86
N GLU A 75 -4.61 -4.17 9.68
CA GLU A 75 -5.03 -4.81 8.43
C GLU A 75 -6.49 -4.49 8.08
N GLU A 76 -7.39 -4.53 9.07
CA GLU A 76 -8.80 -4.16 8.87
C GLU A 76 -8.97 -2.67 8.54
N GLU A 77 -8.23 -1.78 9.21
CA GLU A 77 -8.23 -0.35 8.92
C GLU A 77 -7.78 -0.07 7.48
N VAL A 78 -6.67 -0.66 7.06
CA VAL A 78 -6.16 -0.52 5.68
C VAL A 78 -7.14 -1.07 4.65
N LYS A 79 -7.80 -2.21 4.93
CA LYS A 79 -8.85 -2.76 4.04
C LYS A 79 -10.03 -1.80 3.89
N LYS A 80 -10.46 -1.15 4.97
CA LYS A 80 -11.53 -0.13 4.92
C LYS A 80 -11.10 1.10 4.11
N GLU A 81 -9.87 1.55 4.28
CA GLU A 81 -9.31 2.68 3.52
C GLU A 81 -9.23 2.37 2.02
N ILE A 82 -8.75 1.18 1.64
CA ILE A 82 -8.73 0.72 0.25
C ILE A 82 -10.16 0.70 -0.33
N ALA A 83 -11.14 0.21 0.41
CA ALA A 83 -12.53 0.17 -0.05
C ALA A 83 -13.10 1.58 -0.24
N ALA A 84 -12.80 2.51 0.66
CA ALA A 84 -13.19 3.92 0.54
C ALA A 84 -12.54 4.58 -0.68
N THR A 85 -11.25 4.37 -0.91
CA THR A 85 -10.52 4.89 -2.06
C THR A 85 -11.08 4.36 -3.39
N LYS A 86 -11.39 3.06 -3.46
CA LYS A 86 -12.04 2.46 -4.64
C LYS A 86 -13.40 3.10 -4.93
N LYS A 87 -14.19 3.37 -3.90
CA LYS A 87 -15.48 4.03 -4.05
C LYS A 87 -15.30 5.45 -4.59
N GLN A 88 -14.40 6.24 -4.03
CA GLN A 88 -14.10 7.59 -4.49
C GLN A 88 -13.62 7.62 -5.94
N GLN A 89 -12.77 6.67 -6.33
CA GLN A 89 -12.32 6.55 -7.71
C GLN A 89 -13.44 6.20 -8.68
N ALA A 90 -14.36 5.30 -8.28
CA ALA A 90 -15.54 4.99 -9.08
C ALA A 90 -16.48 6.19 -9.25
N GLU A 91 -16.72 6.95 -8.18
CA GLU A 91 -17.51 8.19 -8.20
C GLU A 91 -16.88 9.24 -9.12
N LEU A 92 -15.57 9.42 -9.05
CA LEU A 92 -14.83 10.32 -9.94
C LEU A 92 -14.98 9.90 -11.40
N ASN A 93 -14.77 8.63 -11.72
CA ASN A 93 -14.91 8.11 -13.08
C ASN A 93 -16.35 8.28 -13.61
N GLN A 94 -17.35 8.09 -12.76
CA GLN A 94 -18.74 8.32 -13.14
C GLN A 94 -19.00 9.81 -13.42
N LEU A 95 -18.46 10.70 -12.58
CA LEU A 95 -18.55 12.15 -12.79
C LEU A 95 -17.91 12.54 -14.12
N ILE A 96 -16.73 12.04 -14.45
CA ILE A 96 -16.05 12.30 -15.72
C ILE A 96 -16.92 11.85 -16.89
N LYS A 97 -17.43 10.61 -16.84
CA LYS A 97 -18.34 10.09 -17.88
C LYS A 97 -19.57 10.97 -18.07
N ASN A 98 -20.16 11.45 -16.98
CA ASN A 98 -21.33 12.34 -17.04
C ASN A 98 -20.97 13.69 -17.69
N VAL A 99 -19.82 14.28 -17.32
CA VAL A 99 -19.33 15.52 -17.90
C VAL A 99 -19.09 15.38 -19.42
N ILE A 100 -18.38 14.33 -19.81
CA ILE A 100 -18.10 14.05 -21.23
C ILE A 100 -19.39 13.75 -21.99
N ALA A 101 -20.31 12.97 -21.42
CA ALA A 101 -21.62 12.70 -22.05
C ALA A 101 -22.46 13.97 -22.26
N GLU A 102 -22.46 14.87 -21.28
CA GLU A 102 -23.14 16.16 -21.37
C GLU A 102 -22.50 17.04 -22.47
N GLU A 103 -21.18 17.11 -22.54
CA GLU A 103 -20.47 17.82 -23.59
C GLU A 103 -20.80 17.26 -24.99
N ILE A 104 -20.84 15.91 -25.13
CA ILE A 104 -21.25 15.28 -26.39
C ILE A 104 -22.70 15.63 -26.74
N ARG A 105 -23.58 15.66 -25.76
CA ARG A 105 -24.99 16.01 -25.95
C ARG A 105 -25.17 17.47 -26.42
N LEU A 106 -24.49 18.42 -25.76
CA LEU A 106 -24.51 19.82 -26.10
C LEU A 106 -23.94 20.07 -27.50
N ALA A 107 -22.82 19.43 -27.84
CA ALA A 107 -22.22 19.56 -29.14
C ALA A 107 -23.15 19.03 -30.26
N LYS A 108 -23.81 17.87 -30.03
CA LYS A 108 -24.83 17.35 -30.99
C LYS A 108 -26.07 18.23 -31.13
N ALA A 109 -26.50 18.89 -30.04
CA ALA A 109 -27.60 19.83 -30.08
C ALA A 109 -27.24 21.07 -30.92
N ALA A 110 -26.05 21.64 -30.71
CA ALA A 110 -25.54 22.77 -31.47
C ALA A 110 -25.39 22.47 -32.98
N GLU A 111 -25.01 21.25 -33.35
CA GLU A 111 -24.97 20.83 -34.77
C GLU A 111 -26.35 20.73 -35.40
N LYS A 112 -27.35 20.23 -34.65
CA LYS A 112 -28.74 20.17 -35.15
C LYS A 112 -29.35 21.53 -35.36
N GLU A 113 -28.97 22.54 -34.60
CA GLU A 113 -29.40 23.92 -34.79
C GLU A 113 -28.68 24.64 -35.97
N ALA A 114 -27.44 24.14 -36.31
CA ALA A 114 -26.64 24.71 -37.39
C ALA A 114 -26.91 24.09 -38.78
N GLU A 115 -27.64 22.98 -38.87
CA GLU A 115 -27.97 22.30 -40.14
C GLU A 115 -29.49 22.33 -40.40
N GLN A 116 -29.95 23.18 -41.37
CA GLN A 116 -31.03 22.82 -42.28
C GLN A 116 -30.47 21.83 -43.34
N PRO A 117 -31.27 20.96 -43.97
CA PRO A 117 -30.99 19.54 -44.06
C PRO A 117 -30.20 19.09 -45.28
N LYS A 118 -29.28 18.12 -45.12
CA LYS A 118 -28.94 17.12 -46.14
C LYS A 118 -28.49 15.81 -45.52
N ALA A 119 -29.40 14.81 -45.76
CA ALA A 119 -29.21 13.36 -45.92
C ALA A 119 -28.05 12.59 -45.30
N GLU A 120 -28.45 11.64 -44.44
CA GLU A 120 -28.13 10.24 -44.29
C GLU A 120 -26.68 9.72 -44.44
N SER A 121 -26.17 9.20 -43.33
CA SER A 121 -25.55 7.86 -43.28
C SER A 121 -25.55 7.33 -41.84
N PRO A 122 -25.98 6.06 -41.59
CA PRO A 122 -26.00 5.43 -40.28
C PRO A 122 -24.70 4.68 -40.12
N ASP A 123 -23.79 5.18 -39.36
CA ASP A 123 -22.82 4.42 -38.54
C ASP A 123 -21.83 5.42 -37.92
N ALA A 124 -21.79 5.40 -36.67
CA ALA A 124 -20.71 5.79 -35.78
C ALA A 124 -21.23 6.62 -34.60
N LYS A 125 -20.97 6.12 -33.43
CA LYS A 125 -20.85 6.85 -32.16
C LYS A 125 -19.73 7.90 -32.24
N ALA A 126 -19.70 8.72 -33.29
CA ALA A 126 -18.70 9.76 -33.45
C ALA A 126 -19.21 11.08 -32.82
N LEU A 127 -18.34 11.74 -32.11
CA LEU A 127 -18.51 13.09 -31.59
C LEU A 127 -18.77 14.06 -32.75
N PRO A 128 -19.70 15.03 -32.60
CA PRO A 128 -19.87 16.11 -33.56
C PRO A 128 -18.60 16.92 -33.72
N THR A 129 -18.09 17.02 -34.92
CA THR A 129 -16.72 17.47 -35.19
C THR A 129 -16.69 18.69 -36.06
N THR A 130 -16.62 19.89 -35.44
CA THR A 130 -16.22 21.08 -36.17
C THR A 130 -14.79 20.93 -36.74
N PRO A 131 -14.41 21.61 -37.81
CA PRO A 131 -13.06 21.56 -38.38
C PRO A 131 -11.95 21.84 -37.36
N LYS A 132 -12.19 22.73 -36.36
CA LYS A 132 -11.27 23.05 -35.26
C LYS A 132 -11.09 21.81 -34.34
N VAL A 133 -12.17 21.10 -34.00
CA VAL A 133 -12.15 19.90 -33.16
C VAL A 133 -11.46 18.75 -33.89
N LYS A 134 -11.72 18.52 -35.18
CA LYS A 134 -11.03 17.50 -36.00
C LYS A 134 -9.51 17.72 -36.02
N LYS A 135 -9.08 18.96 -36.27
CA LYS A 135 -7.68 19.34 -36.33
C LYS A 135 -7.00 19.13 -34.96
N LEU A 136 -7.67 19.51 -33.87
CA LEU A 136 -7.12 19.36 -32.51
C LEU A 136 -7.04 17.87 -32.12
N SER A 137 -8.04 17.06 -32.44
CA SER A 137 -8.04 15.62 -32.21
C SER A 137 -6.93 14.92 -32.98
N ALA A 138 -6.75 15.23 -34.27
CA ALA A 138 -5.69 14.69 -35.08
C ALA A 138 -4.32 15.09 -34.55
N SER A 139 -4.16 16.33 -34.11
CA SER A 139 -2.94 16.84 -33.50
C SER A 139 -2.63 16.14 -32.17
N PHE A 140 -3.61 15.93 -31.29
CA PHE A 140 -3.43 15.19 -30.06
C PHE A 140 -3.00 13.74 -30.35
N ALA A 141 -3.69 13.06 -31.28
CA ALA A 141 -3.40 11.67 -31.64
C ALA A 141 -1.99 11.49 -32.24
N SER A 142 -1.54 12.44 -33.07
CA SER A 142 -0.20 12.41 -33.69
C SER A 142 0.94 12.67 -32.71
N ASN A 143 0.66 13.26 -31.55
CA ASN A 143 1.64 13.51 -30.49
C ASN A 143 1.71 12.37 -29.46
N LYS A 144 1.15 11.21 -29.75
CA LYS A 144 1.26 10.04 -28.85
C LYS A 144 2.72 9.71 -28.61
N GLY A 145 3.11 9.61 -27.32
CA GLY A 145 4.51 9.36 -26.88
C GLY A 145 5.38 10.62 -26.83
N ASN A 146 4.87 11.79 -27.25
CA ASN A 146 5.59 13.07 -27.25
C ASN A 146 4.87 14.17 -26.45
N ILE A 147 3.79 13.86 -25.76
CA ILE A 147 3.06 14.81 -24.94
C ILE A 147 3.90 15.16 -23.69
N PRO A 148 4.10 16.46 -23.37
CA PRO A 148 4.88 16.85 -22.20
C PRO A 148 4.24 16.37 -20.91
N TRP A 149 5.06 16.20 -19.89
CA TRP A 149 4.60 15.83 -18.56
C TRP A 149 3.79 16.95 -17.92
N PRO A 150 2.76 16.60 -17.12
CA PRO A 150 1.94 17.60 -16.43
C PRO A 150 2.68 18.29 -15.27
N VAL A 151 3.86 17.81 -14.88
CA VAL A 151 4.73 18.39 -13.86
C VAL A 151 6.20 18.32 -14.33
N ASP A 152 7.00 19.30 -13.96
CA ASP A 152 8.41 19.36 -14.39
C ASP A 152 9.25 18.24 -13.77
N ASN A 153 9.08 18.04 -12.47
CA ASN A 153 9.79 17.01 -11.71
C ASN A 153 8.80 15.97 -11.18
N GLY A 154 9.12 14.70 -11.34
CA GLY A 154 8.30 13.61 -10.82
C GLY A 154 8.55 12.31 -11.55
N PHE A 155 8.00 11.25 -10.99
CA PHE A 155 8.02 9.90 -11.57
C PHE A 155 6.67 9.21 -11.34
N ILE A 156 6.36 8.23 -12.16
CA ILE A 156 5.11 7.45 -12.01
C ILE A 156 5.27 6.53 -10.79
N TYR A 157 4.54 6.86 -9.74
CA TYR A 157 4.48 6.07 -8.51
C TYR A 157 3.49 4.91 -8.64
N LYS A 158 2.26 5.18 -9.16
CA LYS A 158 1.28 4.14 -9.49
C LYS A 158 0.96 4.16 -10.97
N LYS A 159 1.09 2.99 -11.59
CA LYS A 159 0.84 2.81 -13.02
C LYS A 159 -0.66 2.63 -13.30
N TYR A 160 -1.04 2.83 -14.56
CA TYR A 160 -2.37 2.47 -15.07
C TYR A 160 -2.59 0.96 -15.07
N GLY A 161 -3.79 0.51 -14.71
CA GLY A 161 -4.21 -0.88 -14.78
C GLY A 161 -4.60 -1.48 -13.43
N THR A 162 -4.79 -2.79 -13.42
CA THR A 162 -5.14 -3.56 -12.22
C THR A 162 -3.96 -4.44 -11.83
N TYR A 163 -3.56 -4.38 -10.58
CA TYR A 163 -2.44 -5.14 -10.03
C TYR A 163 -2.73 -5.59 -8.59
N PRO A 164 -2.08 -6.69 -8.14
CA PRO A 164 -2.24 -7.15 -6.77
C PRO A 164 -1.63 -6.14 -5.79
N HIS A 165 -2.28 -5.98 -4.64
CA HIS A 165 -1.75 -5.15 -3.56
C HIS A 165 -0.42 -5.74 -3.05
N PRO A 166 0.65 -4.93 -2.85
CA PRO A 166 2.00 -5.44 -2.56
C PRO A 166 2.10 -6.23 -1.25
N THR A 167 1.29 -5.92 -0.26
CA THR A 167 1.37 -6.54 1.09
C THR A 167 0.12 -7.34 1.47
N LEU A 168 -1.07 -7.02 0.94
CA LEU A 168 -2.32 -7.66 1.29
C LEU A 168 -2.70 -8.71 0.24
N LYS A 169 -2.57 -9.99 0.59
CA LYS A 169 -2.92 -11.11 -0.30
C LYS A 169 -4.42 -11.10 -0.64
N GLY A 170 -4.74 -11.35 -1.92
CA GLY A 170 -6.12 -11.42 -2.40
C GLY A 170 -6.80 -10.07 -2.64
N ILE A 171 -6.12 -8.95 -2.41
CA ILE A 171 -6.61 -7.60 -2.73
C ILE A 171 -5.96 -7.14 -4.01
N THR A 172 -6.78 -6.57 -4.92
CA THR A 172 -6.32 -5.93 -6.15
C THR A 172 -6.58 -4.43 -6.08
N GLU A 173 -5.63 -3.64 -6.56
CA GLU A 173 -5.80 -2.22 -6.82
C GLU A 173 -6.05 -2.00 -8.31
N THR A 174 -6.96 -1.07 -8.64
CA THR A 174 -7.19 -0.62 -10.02
C THR A 174 -6.94 0.87 -10.08
N ASN A 175 -6.12 1.30 -11.02
CA ASN A 175 -5.84 2.70 -11.29
C ASN A 175 -6.21 3.02 -12.75
N ASP A 176 -7.23 3.86 -12.94
CA ASP A 176 -7.71 4.28 -14.26
C ASP A 176 -6.90 5.48 -14.83
N GLY A 177 -5.81 5.82 -14.18
CA GLY A 177 -4.84 6.83 -14.56
C GLY A 177 -3.43 6.43 -14.19
N ILE A 178 -2.60 7.43 -13.96
CA ILE A 178 -1.29 7.31 -13.32
C ILE A 178 -1.21 8.26 -12.16
N ASP A 179 -0.55 7.85 -11.08
CA ASP A 179 -0.21 8.74 -9.99
C ASP A 179 1.25 9.14 -10.12
N ILE A 180 1.50 10.43 -10.25
CA ILE A 180 2.83 11.02 -10.43
C ILE A 180 3.24 11.64 -9.10
N GLN A 181 4.25 11.06 -8.45
CA GLN A 181 4.87 11.67 -7.27
C GLN A 181 5.77 12.81 -7.72
N THR A 182 5.64 13.97 -7.04
CA THR A 182 6.35 15.20 -7.40
C THR A 182 6.76 15.97 -6.16
N THR A 183 7.34 17.16 -6.34
CA THR A 183 7.75 18.03 -5.23
C THR A 183 6.56 18.74 -4.60
N ASN A 184 6.73 19.17 -3.35
CA ASN A 184 5.72 19.93 -2.61
C ASN A 184 5.25 21.16 -3.40
N ASN A 185 3.92 21.34 -3.48
CA ASN A 185 3.28 22.46 -4.18
C ASN A 185 3.74 22.65 -5.63
N ALA A 186 4.13 21.56 -6.30
CA ALA A 186 4.57 21.62 -7.70
C ALA A 186 3.49 22.20 -8.62
N PRO A 187 3.87 23.07 -9.58
CA PRO A 187 2.93 23.57 -10.58
C PRO A 187 2.48 22.45 -11.51
N VAL A 188 1.18 22.37 -11.74
CA VAL A 188 0.57 21.45 -12.69
C VAL A 188 0.27 22.19 -13.96
N LYS A 189 0.68 21.61 -15.09
CA LYS A 189 0.59 22.21 -16.41
C LYS A 189 -0.36 21.44 -17.32
N SER A 190 -1.08 22.13 -18.18
CA SER A 190 -1.82 21.48 -19.28
C SER A 190 -0.83 20.80 -20.22
N VAL A 191 -1.05 19.51 -20.47
CA VAL A 191 -0.16 18.72 -21.34
C VAL A 191 -0.36 19.01 -22.84
N PHE A 192 -1.49 19.62 -23.20
CA PHE A 192 -1.85 19.91 -24.60
C PHE A 192 -2.80 21.10 -24.69
N PRO A 193 -2.84 21.84 -25.83
CA PRO A 193 -3.82 22.91 -26.03
C PRO A 193 -5.26 22.38 -25.94
N GLY A 194 -6.14 23.15 -25.29
CA GLY A 194 -7.53 22.72 -25.12
C GLY A 194 -8.39 23.73 -24.39
N THR A 195 -9.60 23.29 -24.06
CA THR A 195 -10.57 24.09 -23.31
C THR A 195 -10.91 23.42 -22.01
N VAL A 196 -10.86 24.15 -20.90
CA VAL A 196 -11.25 23.64 -19.56
C VAL A 196 -12.78 23.43 -19.57
N THR A 197 -13.23 22.18 -19.53
CA THR A 197 -14.67 21.87 -19.58
C THR A 197 -15.29 21.85 -18.19
N LYS A 198 -14.58 21.37 -17.19
CA LYS A 198 -15.12 21.27 -15.83
C LYS A 198 -14.03 21.45 -14.79
N ILE A 199 -14.40 22.13 -13.73
CA ILE A 199 -13.65 22.22 -12.48
C ILE A 199 -14.59 21.75 -11.39
N THR A 200 -14.08 20.84 -10.54
CA THR A 200 -14.86 20.26 -9.43
C THR A 200 -13.93 19.89 -8.29
N THR A 201 -14.49 19.66 -7.12
CA THR A 201 -13.78 19.05 -6.00
C THR A 201 -14.42 17.71 -5.71
N VAL A 202 -13.60 16.66 -5.66
CA VAL A 202 -14.04 15.29 -5.36
C VAL A 202 -13.54 14.93 -3.98
N PRO A 203 -14.39 14.46 -3.05
CA PRO A 203 -13.97 14.02 -1.74
C PRO A 203 -12.85 12.99 -1.83
N GLY A 204 -11.74 13.21 -1.11
CA GLY A 204 -10.55 12.35 -1.13
C GLY A 204 -9.65 12.49 -2.36
N MET A 205 -10.09 13.21 -3.41
CA MET A 205 -9.30 13.47 -4.63
C MET A 205 -8.99 14.96 -4.84
N GLY A 206 -9.42 15.83 -3.94
CA GLY A 206 -9.14 17.25 -4.00
C GLY A 206 -9.71 17.96 -5.22
N GLY A 207 -9.11 19.11 -5.58
CA GLY A 207 -9.45 19.86 -6.78
C GLY A 207 -9.16 19.04 -8.04
N THR A 208 -10.10 19.08 -8.99
CA THR A 208 -10.02 18.32 -10.25
C THR A 208 -10.38 19.22 -11.43
N ILE A 209 -9.54 19.18 -12.46
CA ILE A 209 -9.72 19.91 -13.72
C ILE A 209 -9.85 18.90 -14.86
N ILE A 210 -10.83 19.10 -15.73
CA ILE A 210 -11.00 18.34 -16.97
C ILE A 210 -10.79 19.28 -18.14
N ILE A 211 -9.87 18.94 -19.05
CA ILE A 211 -9.54 19.72 -20.26
C ILE A 211 -9.87 18.88 -21.49
N LYS A 212 -10.59 19.50 -22.44
CA LYS A 212 -10.98 18.90 -23.71
C LYS A 212 -10.00 19.29 -24.81
N HIS A 213 -9.50 18.29 -25.55
CA HIS A 213 -8.56 18.41 -26.66
C HIS A 213 -9.15 17.79 -27.93
N GLY A 214 -10.32 18.29 -28.34
CA GLY A 214 -11.09 17.66 -29.41
C GLY A 214 -11.92 16.48 -28.92
N GLU A 215 -11.62 15.26 -29.39
CA GLU A 215 -12.24 14.03 -28.93
C GLU A 215 -11.54 13.44 -27.66
N PHE A 216 -10.39 13.99 -27.31
CA PHE A 216 -9.62 13.58 -26.15
C PHE A 216 -9.87 14.48 -24.96
N TYR A 217 -9.73 13.91 -23.78
CA TYR A 217 -9.81 14.65 -22.52
C TYR A 217 -8.65 14.27 -21.63
N THR A 218 -8.11 15.24 -20.91
CA THR A 218 -7.17 15.02 -19.83
C THR A 218 -7.76 15.48 -18.51
N MET A 219 -7.46 14.74 -17.44
CA MET A 219 -7.92 15.05 -16.11
C MET A 219 -6.74 15.15 -15.16
N TYR A 220 -6.80 16.16 -14.32
CA TYR A 220 -5.80 16.48 -13.31
C TYR A 220 -6.48 16.55 -11.96
N SER A 221 -6.18 15.63 -11.05
CA SER A 221 -6.78 15.60 -9.71
C SER A 221 -5.71 15.68 -8.61
N ARG A 222 -6.15 15.85 -7.36
CA ARG A 222 -5.33 16.12 -6.19
C ARG A 222 -4.68 17.51 -6.25
N LEU A 223 -5.42 18.47 -6.77
CA LEU A 223 -4.98 19.87 -6.80
C LEU A 223 -5.39 20.57 -5.51
N LYS A 224 -4.45 21.35 -4.95
CA LYS A 224 -4.68 22.28 -3.83
C LYS A 224 -5.25 23.60 -4.31
N THR A 225 -4.69 24.12 -5.40
CA THR A 225 -5.14 25.37 -6.01
C THR A 225 -5.45 25.17 -7.48
N ILE A 226 -6.38 25.95 -7.99
CA ILE A 226 -6.82 25.95 -9.38
C ILE A 226 -6.68 27.37 -9.91
N ASN A 227 -5.93 27.55 -11.00
CA ASN A 227 -5.58 28.85 -11.55
C ASN A 227 -6.35 29.21 -12.84
N VAL A 228 -7.25 28.33 -13.26
CA VAL A 228 -8.02 28.46 -14.49
C VAL A 228 -9.53 28.43 -14.21
N LYS A 229 -10.34 28.83 -15.17
CA LYS A 229 -11.82 28.83 -15.09
C LYS A 229 -12.42 27.87 -16.10
N SER A 230 -13.65 27.40 -15.83
CA SER A 230 -14.41 26.61 -16.81
C SER A 230 -14.70 27.46 -18.05
N GLY A 231 -14.51 26.89 -19.24
CA GLY A 231 -14.60 27.54 -20.53
C GLY A 231 -13.30 28.23 -21.01
N GLU A 232 -12.26 28.29 -20.17
CA GLU A 232 -11.00 28.94 -20.54
C GLU A 232 -10.20 28.07 -21.54
N GLU A 233 -9.66 28.70 -22.59
CA GLU A 233 -8.72 28.08 -23.51
C GLU A 233 -7.30 28.11 -22.91
N VAL A 234 -6.65 26.98 -22.85
CA VAL A 234 -5.28 26.82 -22.34
C VAL A 234 -4.35 26.29 -23.43
N GLN A 235 -3.10 26.72 -23.39
CA GLN A 235 -2.03 26.18 -24.24
C GLN A 235 -1.26 25.07 -23.53
N SER A 236 -0.49 24.29 -24.28
CA SER A 236 0.46 23.36 -23.69
C SER A 236 1.42 24.10 -22.75
N ASN A 237 1.77 23.50 -21.62
CA ASN A 237 2.60 24.07 -20.56
C ASN A 237 1.98 25.24 -19.77
N THR A 238 0.73 25.63 -20.01
CA THR A 238 0.03 26.59 -19.15
C THR A 238 -0.15 26.01 -17.74
N VAL A 239 0.24 26.77 -16.71
CA VAL A 239 0.03 26.36 -15.30
C VAL A 239 -1.45 26.48 -14.96
N ILE A 240 -2.09 25.34 -14.67
CA ILE A 240 -3.53 25.24 -14.39
C ILE A 240 -3.82 25.12 -12.89
N GLY A 241 -2.82 24.84 -12.07
CA GLY A 241 -2.97 24.72 -10.62
C GLY A 241 -1.70 24.22 -9.96
N HIS A 242 -1.79 23.85 -8.68
CA HIS A 242 -0.68 23.26 -7.92
C HIS A 242 -1.17 22.01 -7.19
N VAL A 243 -0.29 21.02 -7.05
CA VAL A 243 -0.61 19.77 -6.36
C VAL A 243 -0.88 20.01 -4.87
N TYR A 244 -1.75 19.18 -4.30
CA TYR A 244 -1.90 19.06 -2.87
C TYR A 244 -0.71 18.32 -2.28
N SER A 245 -0.26 18.75 -1.11
CA SER A 245 0.76 18.06 -0.32
C SER A 245 0.14 17.71 1.03
N ASP A 246 0.33 16.47 1.48
CA ASP A 246 -0.07 16.06 2.81
C ASP A 246 0.86 16.60 3.89
N GLU A 247 0.57 16.29 5.17
CA GLU A 247 1.36 16.72 6.31
C GLU A 247 2.77 16.13 6.33
N ASP A 248 2.97 14.98 5.71
CA ASP A 248 4.26 14.28 5.57
C ASP A 248 5.08 14.79 4.37
N GLY A 249 4.55 15.74 3.60
CA GLY A 249 5.19 16.33 2.43
C GLY A 249 5.06 15.50 1.16
N TYR A 250 4.25 14.44 1.17
CA TYR A 250 3.94 13.68 -0.05
C TYR A 250 3.03 14.49 -0.96
N SER A 251 3.44 14.58 -2.20
CA SER A 251 2.73 15.31 -3.24
C SER A 251 2.52 14.41 -4.44
N GLU A 252 1.27 14.16 -4.79
CA GLU A 252 0.88 13.30 -5.90
C GLU A 252 -0.10 14.01 -6.80
N LEU A 253 0.13 13.93 -8.11
CA LEU A 253 -0.83 14.27 -9.14
C LEU A 253 -1.48 13.00 -9.69
N HIS A 254 -2.80 12.91 -9.64
CA HIS A 254 -3.53 11.86 -10.37
C HIS A 254 -3.88 12.39 -11.76
N PHE A 255 -3.37 11.70 -12.78
CA PHE A 255 -3.51 12.10 -14.18
C PHE A 255 -4.18 11.01 -15.02
N GLN A 256 -5.22 11.38 -15.78
CA GLN A 256 -5.92 10.47 -16.67
C GLN A 256 -6.00 11.04 -18.09
N THR A 257 -6.10 10.14 -19.06
CA THR A 257 -6.42 10.47 -20.46
C THR A 257 -7.62 9.66 -20.93
N TRP A 258 -8.51 10.32 -21.68
CA TRP A 258 -9.73 9.71 -22.19
C TRP A 258 -9.90 9.99 -23.67
N LYS A 259 -10.53 9.04 -24.40
CA LYS A 259 -11.06 9.28 -25.74
C LYS A 259 -12.55 9.03 -25.71
N GLY A 260 -13.37 10.09 -25.88
CA GLY A 260 -14.80 10.00 -25.59
C GLY A 260 -15.02 9.45 -24.17
N LEU A 261 -15.83 8.40 -24.02
CA LEU A 261 -16.14 7.77 -22.73
C LEU A 261 -15.17 6.65 -22.33
N GLN A 262 -14.10 6.43 -23.08
CA GLN A 262 -13.13 5.36 -22.84
C GLN A 262 -11.87 5.92 -22.19
N VAL A 263 -11.51 5.38 -21.03
CA VAL A 263 -10.23 5.67 -20.36
C VAL A 263 -9.07 5.02 -21.12
N MET A 264 -7.95 5.70 -21.18
CA MET A 264 -6.75 5.23 -21.86
C MET A 264 -5.56 5.24 -20.88
N ASN A 265 -4.56 4.40 -21.15
CA ASN A 265 -3.31 4.42 -20.38
C ASN A 265 -2.53 5.74 -20.66
N PRO A 266 -2.36 6.64 -19.67
CA PRO A 266 -1.68 7.90 -19.90
C PRO A 266 -0.19 7.75 -20.19
N SER A 267 0.46 6.69 -19.68
CA SER A 267 1.90 6.48 -19.81
C SER A 267 2.35 6.35 -21.26
N ILE A 268 1.48 5.86 -22.18
CA ILE A 268 1.81 5.70 -23.59
C ILE A 268 1.69 7.01 -24.39
N TRP A 269 1.17 8.07 -23.80
CA TRP A 269 0.99 9.38 -24.41
C TRP A 269 2.10 10.35 -24.02
N LEU A 270 2.62 10.23 -22.81
CA LEU A 270 3.67 11.10 -22.30
C LEU A 270 5.03 10.78 -22.96
N SER A 271 5.84 11.82 -23.12
CA SER A 271 7.22 11.69 -23.60
C SER A 271 8.07 10.86 -22.63
N SER A 272 9.06 10.17 -23.16
CA SER A 272 10.07 9.48 -22.35
C SER A 272 10.79 10.49 -21.45
N LYS A 273 10.95 10.18 -20.17
CA LYS A 273 11.78 10.91 -19.23
C LYS A 273 13.08 10.17 -19.00
#